data_2c2970d4064cb41ff4dd4b21148cd7d4
#
_entry.id   2c2970d4064cb41ff4dd4b21148cd7d4
#
_cell.length_a   1.000
_cell.length_b   1.000
_cell.length_c   1.000
_cell.angle_alpha   90.00
_cell.angle_beta   90.00
_cell.angle_gamma   90.00
#
_symmetry.space_group_name_H-M   'P 1'
#
loop_
_entity.id
_entity.type
_entity.pdbx_description
1 polymer ?
#
loop_
_entity_poly.entity_id
_entity_poly.type
_entity_poly.pdbx_seq_one_letter_code
_entity_poly.pdbx_strand_id
1 'polypeptide(L)'
;QELVLRTEEGSQRHKGLSWVICPMHAPGIEVRTIRKMSGQVEFAQVFYDDVRIPLENVVGGLGNGWKVAMSTLSFERGTGFIADQVKQSEEVEELLERARQTGALKDDRIAEQLAQLRAEVAALRAMTYRNISQVVRTGQPGAESSVIRLFTSELGQRLERMALLLAGDDILDFRYGDDNLVA
;
A
#
# COMPACT_ATOMS: atom_id res chain seq x y z
N GLN A 1 17.35 6.00 5.03
CA GLN A 1 16.77 5.47 3.79
C GLN A 1 17.49 4.21 3.33
N GLU A 2 16.74 3.27 2.79
CA GLU A 2 17.30 2.11 2.10
C GLU A 2 17.49 2.45 0.63
N LEU A 3 18.66 2.11 0.08
CA LEU A 3 19.03 2.40 -1.30
C LEU A 3 19.55 1.15 -1.99
N VAL A 4 19.19 0.98 -3.25
CA VAL A 4 19.81 0.01 -4.15
C VAL A 4 20.70 0.78 -5.11
N LEU A 5 21.98 0.55 -5.01
CA LEU A 5 23.01 1.27 -5.77
C LEU A 5 23.80 0.32 -6.66
N ARG A 6 24.22 0.82 -7.83
CA ARG A 6 25.18 0.08 -8.67
C ARG A 6 26.58 0.32 -8.15
N THR A 7 27.18 -0.73 -7.61
CA THR A 7 28.54 -0.67 -7.01
C THR A 7 29.60 -1.36 -7.88
N GLU A 8 29.19 -2.09 -8.93
CA GLU A 8 30.08 -2.72 -9.88
C GLU A 8 29.88 -2.08 -11.25
N GLU A 9 30.89 -1.35 -11.71
CA GLU A 9 30.87 -0.65 -12.99
C GLU A 9 30.83 -1.68 -14.15
N GLY A 10 30.08 -1.35 -15.21
CA GLY A 10 29.90 -2.25 -16.36
C GLY A 10 28.97 -3.44 -16.14
N SER A 11 28.54 -3.71 -14.90
CA SER A 11 27.57 -4.77 -14.62
C SER A 11 26.18 -4.44 -15.21
N GLN A 12 25.44 -5.49 -15.60
CA GLN A 12 24.15 -5.31 -16.26
C GLN A 12 22.99 -5.87 -15.43
N ARG A 13 21.79 -5.30 -15.65
CA ARG A 13 20.53 -5.71 -15.00
C ARG A 13 20.67 -5.72 -13.48
N HIS A 14 20.50 -6.87 -12.84
CA HIS A 14 20.50 -7.05 -11.38
C HIS A 14 21.87 -7.37 -10.79
N LYS A 15 22.86 -7.62 -11.64
CA LYS A 15 24.24 -7.88 -11.20
C LYS A 15 24.89 -6.58 -10.73
N GLY A 16 25.82 -6.67 -9.79
CA GLY A 16 26.59 -5.52 -9.29
C GLY A 16 25.77 -4.45 -8.55
N LEU A 17 24.55 -4.80 -8.11
CA LEU A 17 23.75 -3.95 -7.23
C LEU A 17 24.03 -4.30 -5.77
N SER A 18 24.15 -3.28 -4.93
CA SER A 18 24.28 -3.42 -3.49
C SER A 18 23.14 -2.71 -2.78
N TRP A 19 22.72 -3.24 -1.64
CA TRP A 19 21.73 -2.62 -0.76
C TRP A 19 22.45 -1.92 0.37
N VAL A 20 22.15 -0.65 0.60
CA VAL A 20 22.80 0.14 1.64
C VAL A 20 21.77 0.88 2.50
N ILE A 21 22.10 1.02 3.79
CA ILE A 21 21.35 1.87 4.71
C ILE A 21 22.02 3.23 4.75
N CYS A 22 21.36 4.25 4.21
CA CYS A 22 21.86 5.61 4.14
C CYS A 22 21.26 6.47 5.26
N PRO A 23 22.09 7.05 6.16
CA PRO A 23 21.62 8.04 7.12
C PRO A 23 21.14 9.29 6.39
N MET A 24 19.87 9.69 6.61
CA MET A 24 19.26 10.83 5.88
C MET A 24 19.79 12.20 6.28
N HIS A 25 20.58 12.27 7.34
CA HIS A 25 21.25 13.51 7.80
C HIS A 25 22.72 13.54 7.39
N ALA A 26 23.17 12.64 6.51
CA ALA A 26 24.54 12.67 6.01
C ALA A 26 24.77 13.94 5.17
N PRO A 27 25.97 14.55 5.24
CA PRO A 27 26.31 15.67 4.37
C PRO A 27 26.14 15.31 2.88
N GLY A 28 25.62 16.24 2.09
CA GLY A 28 25.36 16.03 0.66
C GLY A 28 23.98 15.48 0.33
N ILE A 29 23.10 15.28 1.33
CA ILE A 29 21.72 14.88 1.08
C ILE A 29 20.80 16.09 1.15
N GLU A 30 20.01 16.31 0.08
CA GLU A 30 18.92 17.27 0.03
C GLU A 30 17.61 16.54 -0.21
N VAL A 31 16.59 16.83 0.62
CA VAL A 31 15.25 16.24 0.50
C VAL A 31 14.25 17.33 0.10
N ARG A 32 13.56 17.13 -1.02
CA ARG A 32 12.47 18.01 -1.48
C ARG A 32 11.16 17.24 -1.46
N THR A 33 10.22 17.72 -0.70
CA THR A 33 8.91 17.11 -0.57
C THR A 33 8.05 17.28 -1.82
N ILE A 34 7.24 16.28 -2.13
CA ILE A 34 6.28 16.28 -3.24
C ILE A 34 4.87 16.29 -2.66
N ARG A 35 4.10 17.31 -3.01
CA ARG A 35 2.69 17.41 -2.62
C ARG A 35 1.83 16.64 -3.61
N LYS A 36 1.00 15.71 -3.12
CA LYS A 36 0.01 14.98 -3.91
C LYS A 36 -1.20 15.86 -4.26
N MET A 37 -2.05 15.39 -5.16
CA MET A 37 -3.33 16.05 -5.49
C MET A 37 -4.25 16.21 -4.27
N SER A 38 -4.19 15.24 -3.32
CA SER A 38 -4.90 15.33 -2.04
C SER A 38 -4.33 16.40 -1.08
N GLY A 39 -3.25 17.09 -1.48
CA GLY A 39 -2.54 18.05 -0.63
C GLY A 39 -1.58 17.44 0.40
N GLN A 40 -1.63 16.15 0.61
CA GLN A 40 -0.74 15.44 1.53
C GLN A 40 0.69 15.40 1.00
N VAL A 41 1.67 15.34 1.92
CA VAL A 41 3.10 15.28 1.62
C VAL A 41 3.63 13.94 2.13
N GLU A 42 3.62 12.93 1.25
CA GLU A 42 4.06 11.56 1.58
C GLU A 42 5.26 11.12 0.75
N PHE A 43 5.55 11.83 -0.33
CA PHE A 43 6.66 11.53 -1.21
C PHE A 43 7.71 12.63 -1.17
N ALA A 44 8.93 12.26 -1.48
CA ALA A 44 10.03 13.20 -1.59
C ALA A 44 10.95 12.84 -2.76
N GLN A 45 11.55 13.86 -3.34
CA GLN A 45 12.70 13.75 -4.20
C GLN A 45 13.96 13.91 -3.34
N VAL A 46 14.89 12.99 -3.47
CA VAL A 46 16.14 13.01 -2.69
C VAL A 46 17.31 13.15 -3.65
N PHE A 47 18.17 14.11 -3.37
CA PHE A 47 19.38 14.36 -4.11
C PHE A 47 20.59 13.93 -3.27
N TYR A 48 21.59 13.34 -3.91
CA TYR A 48 22.81 12.86 -3.30
C TYR A 48 23.98 13.49 -4.03
N ASP A 49 24.83 14.23 -3.30
CA ASP A 49 26.01 14.87 -3.82
C ASP A 49 27.21 14.49 -2.94
N ASP A 50 28.12 13.70 -3.49
CA ASP A 50 29.32 13.14 -2.81
C ASP A 50 29.04 12.54 -1.40
N VAL A 51 27.91 11.88 -1.25
CA VAL A 51 27.50 11.27 0.03
C VAL A 51 28.36 10.05 0.32
N ARG A 52 29.00 10.02 1.48
CA ARG A 52 29.84 8.90 1.92
C ARG A 52 29.09 8.04 2.92
N ILE A 53 28.98 6.75 2.63
CA ILE A 53 28.31 5.76 3.45
C ILE A 53 29.34 4.72 3.92
N PRO A 54 29.42 4.42 5.22
CA PRO A 54 30.31 3.35 5.72
C PRO A 54 29.98 2.00 5.08
N LEU A 55 31.00 1.20 4.79
CA LEU A 55 30.80 -0.13 4.19
C LEU A 55 30.03 -1.10 5.11
N GLU A 56 30.04 -0.87 6.40
CA GLU A 56 29.25 -1.62 7.38
C GLU A 56 27.72 -1.45 7.19
N ASN A 57 27.32 -0.37 6.51
CA ASN A 57 25.92 -0.12 6.16
C ASN A 57 25.44 -0.92 4.92
N VAL A 58 26.35 -1.69 4.29
CA VAL A 58 26.00 -2.57 3.16
C VAL A 58 25.36 -3.85 3.71
N VAL A 59 24.13 -4.08 3.36
CA VAL A 59 23.36 -5.26 3.80
C VAL A 59 23.56 -6.40 2.81
N GLY A 60 23.90 -7.57 3.32
CA GLY A 60 24.07 -8.80 2.54
C GLY A 60 25.36 -8.87 1.70
N GLY A 61 26.24 -7.85 1.83
CA GLY A 61 27.50 -7.76 1.09
C GLY A 61 27.36 -7.10 -0.29
N LEU A 62 28.50 -6.64 -0.82
CA LEU A 62 28.56 -6.00 -2.14
C LEU A 62 28.08 -6.96 -3.25
N GLY A 63 27.37 -6.43 -4.23
CA GLY A 63 26.84 -7.19 -5.37
C GLY A 63 25.58 -8.03 -5.08
N ASN A 64 25.13 -8.11 -3.82
CA ASN A 64 23.95 -8.90 -3.42
C ASN A 64 22.67 -8.06 -3.22
N GLY A 65 22.68 -6.78 -3.55
CA GLY A 65 21.58 -5.87 -3.26
C GLY A 65 20.24 -6.29 -3.88
N TRP A 66 20.26 -6.89 -5.07
CA TRP A 66 19.02 -7.40 -5.68
C TRP A 66 18.40 -8.53 -4.85
N LYS A 67 19.22 -9.45 -4.31
CA LYS A 67 18.74 -10.54 -3.46
C LYS A 67 18.12 -10.00 -2.16
N VAL A 68 18.77 -8.99 -1.56
CA VAL A 68 18.24 -8.30 -0.37
C VAL A 68 16.91 -7.62 -0.68
N ALA A 69 16.84 -6.85 -1.79
CA ALA A 69 15.61 -6.19 -2.24
C ALA A 69 14.45 -7.19 -2.41
N MET A 70 14.70 -8.32 -3.09
CA MET A 70 13.68 -9.34 -3.29
C MET A 70 13.23 -9.99 -1.98
N SER A 71 14.14 -10.16 -1.02
CA SER A 71 13.81 -10.68 0.30
C SER A 71 12.87 -9.70 1.03
N THR A 72 13.24 -8.42 1.14
CA THR A 72 12.43 -7.38 1.78
C THR A 72 11.03 -7.29 1.16
N LEU A 73 10.95 -7.17 -0.16
CA LEU A 73 9.69 -7.11 -0.90
C LEU A 73 8.83 -8.38 -0.75
N SER A 74 9.45 -9.54 -0.50
CA SER A 74 8.67 -10.76 -0.26
C SER A 74 8.02 -10.76 1.12
N PHE A 75 8.70 -10.22 2.14
CA PHE A 75 8.14 -10.13 3.50
C PHE A 75 7.01 -9.09 3.57
N GLU A 76 7.10 -7.97 2.87
CA GLU A 76 6.01 -6.99 2.77
C GLU A 76 4.71 -7.59 2.23
N ARG A 77 4.81 -8.60 1.37
CA ARG A 77 3.64 -9.32 0.82
C ARG A 77 2.99 -10.29 1.80
N GLY A 78 3.61 -10.56 2.95
CA GLY A 78 3.11 -11.56 3.91
C GLY A 78 1.95 -11.07 4.76
N THR A 79 2.18 -10.03 5.54
CA THR A 79 1.23 -9.51 6.55
C THR A 79 0.75 -8.10 6.28
N GLY A 80 1.35 -7.39 5.32
CA GLY A 80 1.06 -5.98 5.03
C GLY A 80 -0.40 -5.69 4.63
N PHE A 81 -1.13 -6.71 4.16
CA PHE A 81 -2.53 -6.54 3.71
C PHE A 81 -3.58 -6.74 4.80
N ILE A 82 -3.19 -7.11 6.02
CA ILE A 82 -4.13 -7.35 7.12
C ILE A 82 -4.84 -6.04 7.49
N ALA A 83 -4.09 -4.96 7.61
CA ALA A 83 -4.64 -3.66 7.95
C ALA A 83 -5.64 -3.17 6.89
N ASP A 84 -5.27 -3.26 5.60
CA ASP A 84 -6.16 -2.90 4.49
C ASP A 84 -7.44 -3.75 4.49
N GLN A 85 -7.33 -5.06 4.77
CA GLN A 85 -8.49 -5.96 4.82
C GLN A 85 -9.41 -5.60 5.99
N VAL A 86 -8.86 -5.28 7.17
CA VAL A 86 -9.66 -4.85 8.33
C VAL A 86 -10.38 -3.56 8.01
N LYS A 87 -9.65 -2.55 7.51
CA LYS A 87 -10.23 -1.26 7.09
C LYS A 87 -11.38 -1.44 6.09
N GLN A 88 -11.17 -2.22 5.03
CA GLN A 88 -12.22 -2.45 4.03
C GLN A 88 -13.42 -3.23 4.59
N SER A 89 -13.21 -4.06 5.62
CA SER A 89 -14.32 -4.74 6.31
C SER A 89 -15.17 -3.77 7.15
N GLU A 90 -14.55 -2.78 7.77
CA GLU A 90 -15.25 -1.73 8.51
C GLU A 90 -15.97 -0.80 7.54
N GLU A 91 -15.28 -0.34 6.49
CA GLU A 91 -15.79 0.57 5.47
C GLU A 91 -17.06 0.03 4.77
N VAL A 92 -17.11 -1.23 4.40
CA VAL A 92 -18.32 -1.80 3.75
C VAL A 92 -19.53 -1.82 4.69
N GLU A 93 -19.34 -2.07 5.99
CA GLU A 93 -20.43 -2.05 6.97
C GLU A 93 -20.90 -0.61 7.25
N GLU A 94 -20.00 0.38 7.25
CA GLU A 94 -20.34 1.80 7.35
C GLU A 94 -21.14 2.28 6.13
N LEU A 95 -20.74 1.89 4.93
CA LEU A 95 -21.48 2.17 3.69
C LEU A 95 -22.89 1.57 3.73
N LEU A 96 -23.03 0.34 4.23
CA LEU A 96 -24.32 -0.31 4.39
C LEU A 96 -25.21 0.43 5.40
N GLU A 97 -24.63 0.86 6.52
CA GLU A 97 -25.38 1.62 7.53
C GLU A 97 -25.83 2.99 7.00
N ARG A 98 -24.94 3.72 6.32
CA ARG A 98 -25.28 4.97 5.65
C ARG A 98 -26.40 4.78 4.62
N ALA A 99 -26.34 3.72 3.81
CA ALA A 99 -27.37 3.43 2.82
C ALA A 99 -28.74 3.09 3.45
N ARG A 100 -28.75 2.48 4.65
CA ARG A 100 -29.98 2.27 5.44
C ARG A 100 -30.54 3.60 5.92
N GLN A 101 -29.71 4.43 6.52
CA GLN A 101 -30.13 5.72 7.11
C GLN A 101 -30.68 6.68 6.06
N THR A 102 -30.06 6.75 4.89
CA THR A 102 -30.51 7.60 3.78
C THR A 102 -31.65 7.01 2.98
N GLY A 103 -31.97 5.71 3.17
CA GLY A 103 -32.95 4.99 2.39
C GLY A 103 -32.48 4.61 0.99
N ALA A 104 -31.19 4.73 0.68
CA ALA A 104 -30.60 4.39 -0.61
C ALA A 104 -30.77 2.89 -0.97
N LEU A 105 -30.92 2.01 0.02
CA LEU A 105 -31.20 0.58 -0.22
C LEU A 105 -32.54 0.31 -0.91
N LYS A 106 -33.41 1.32 -1.08
CA LYS A 106 -34.64 1.20 -1.88
C LYS A 106 -34.37 1.17 -3.38
N ASP A 107 -33.19 1.63 -3.80
CA ASP A 107 -32.71 1.43 -5.17
C ASP A 107 -32.03 0.05 -5.26
N ASP A 108 -32.66 -0.84 -6.02
CA ASP A 108 -32.17 -2.22 -6.18
C ASP A 108 -30.74 -2.30 -6.71
N ARG A 109 -30.31 -1.32 -7.52
CA ARG A 109 -28.94 -1.27 -8.06
C ARG A 109 -27.92 -0.95 -6.97
N ILE A 110 -28.25 -0.04 -6.05
CA ILE A 110 -27.40 0.29 -4.91
C ILE A 110 -27.33 -0.91 -3.96
N ALA A 111 -28.48 -1.52 -3.68
CA ALA A 111 -28.56 -2.69 -2.82
C ALA A 111 -27.73 -3.86 -3.38
N GLU A 112 -27.84 -4.15 -4.68
CA GLU A 112 -27.06 -5.19 -5.36
C GLU A 112 -25.56 -4.91 -5.30
N GLN A 113 -25.12 -3.68 -5.61
CA GLN A 113 -23.71 -3.31 -5.57
C GLN A 113 -23.11 -3.40 -4.16
N LEU A 114 -23.83 -2.96 -3.13
CA LEU A 114 -23.41 -3.11 -1.74
C LEU A 114 -23.33 -4.58 -1.31
N ALA A 115 -24.29 -5.40 -1.71
CA ALA A 115 -24.24 -6.83 -1.43
C ALA A 115 -23.04 -7.50 -2.10
N GLN A 116 -22.73 -7.12 -3.35
CA GLN A 116 -21.54 -7.58 -4.07
C GLN A 116 -20.25 -7.15 -3.36
N LEU A 117 -20.12 -5.89 -2.99
CA LEU A 117 -18.94 -5.36 -2.28
C LEU A 117 -18.74 -6.10 -0.95
N ARG A 118 -19.80 -6.32 -0.20
CA ARG A 118 -19.74 -7.08 1.06
C ARG A 118 -19.26 -8.52 0.87
N ALA A 119 -19.76 -9.19 -0.18
CA ALA A 119 -19.31 -10.54 -0.53
C ALA A 119 -17.83 -10.57 -0.92
N GLU A 120 -17.36 -9.58 -1.66
CA GLU A 120 -15.96 -9.46 -2.07
C GLU A 120 -15.03 -9.15 -0.90
N VAL A 121 -15.45 -8.31 0.05
CA VAL A 121 -14.72 -8.06 1.31
C VAL A 121 -14.60 -9.36 2.11
N ALA A 122 -15.66 -10.15 2.20
CA ALA A 122 -15.62 -11.46 2.86
C ALA A 122 -14.65 -12.43 2.15
N ALA A 123 -14.63 -12.43 0.82
CA ALA A 123 -13.68 -13.20 0.03
C ALA A 123 -12.23 -12.75 0.27
N LEU A 124 -11.97 -11.44 0.29
CA LEU A 124 -10.66 -10.89 0.62
C LEU A 124 -10.18 -11.34 2.00
N ARG A 125 -11.06 -11.30 3.00
CA ARG A 125 -10.77 -11.80 4.35
C ARG A 125 -10.36 -13.28 4.34
N ALA A 126 -11.09 -14.13 3.64
CA ALA A 126 -10.77 -15.54 3.52
C ALA A 126 -9.41 -15.78 2.83
N MET A 127 -9.12 -15.02 1.77
CA MET A 127 -7.84 -15.07 1.05
C MET A 127 -6.68 -14.63 1.96
N THR A 128 -6.87 -13.56 2.74
CA THR A 128 -5.87 -13.04 3.68
C THR A 128 -5.54 -14.07 4.76
N TYR A 129 -6.54 -14.68 5.38
CA TYR A 129 -6.31 -15.73 6.38
C TYR A 129 -5.63 -16.98 5.79
N ARG A 130 -6.00 -17.38 4.58
CA ARG A 130 -5.33 -18.48 3.87
C ARG A 130 -3.85 -18.15 3.63
N ASN A 131 -3.54 -16.93 3.20
CA ASN A 131 -2.16 -16.48 2.98
C ASN A 131 -1.35 -16.49 4.28
N ILE A 132 -1.90 -15.96 5.37
CA ILE A 132 -1.26 -15.99 6.69
C ILE A 132 -0.97 -17.44 7.12
N SER A 133 -1.95 -18.32 6.99
CA SER A 133 -1.78 -19.74 7.32
C SER A 133 -0.69 -20.41 6.49
N GLN A 134 -0.52 -20.00 5.24
CA GLN A 134 0.56 -20.48 4.39
C GLN A 134 1.92 -19.96 4.86
N VAL A 135 2.03 -18.64 5.15
CA VAL A 135 3.27 -18.03 5.67
C VAL A 135 3.69 -18.71 6.98
N VAL A 136 2.75 -18.98 7.89
CA VAL A 136 3.04 -19.71 9.14
C VAL A 136 3.60 -21.10 8.88
N ARG A 137 3.10 -21.81 7.87
CA ARG A 137 3.57 -23.18 7.57
C ARG A 137 4.88 -23.23 6.80
N THR A 138 5.13 -22.28 5.91
CA THR A 138 6.26 -22.33 4.96
C THR A 138 7.37 -21.34 5.28
N GLY A 139 7.12 -20.37 6.19
CA GLY A 139 8.03 -19.27 6.49
C GLY A 139 8.14 -18.22 5.39
N GLN A 140 7.40 -18.38 4.27
CA GLN A 140 7.47 -17.45 3.11
C GLN A 140 6.09 -17.22 2.49
N PRO A 141 5.81 -15.98 2.03
CA PRO A 141 4.61 -15.67 1.25
C PRO A 141 4.64 -16.38 -0.11
N GLY A 142 3.49 -16.87 -0.54
CA GLY A 142 3.31 -17.46 -1.86
C GLY A 142 2.93 -16.45 -2.95
N ALA A 143 2.71 -16.94 -4.17
CA ALA A 143 2.24 -16.13 -5.30
C ALA A 143 0.85 -15.51 -5.07
N GLU A 144 0.04 -16.12 -4.22
CA GLU A 144 -1.30 -15.67 -3.79
C GLU A 144 -1.28 -14.25 -3.23
N SER A 145 -0.16 -13.85 -2.58
CA SER A 145 0.01 -12.49 -2.05
C SER A 145 -0.13 -11.41 -3.12
N SER A 146 0.30 -11.69 -4.36
CA SER A 146 0.15 -10.75 -5.49
C SER A 146 -1.32 -10.62 -5.93
N VAL A 147 -2.08 -11.71 -5.88
CA VAL A 147 -3.52 -11.69 -6.16
C VAL A 147 -4.26 -10.89 -5.10
N ILE A 148 -3.94 -11.11 -3.82
CA ILE A 148 -4.52 -10.33 -2.71
C ILE A 148 -4.24 -8.85 -2.90
N ARG A 149 -3.01 -8.47 -3.24
CA ARG A 149 -2.64 -7.07 -3.47
C ARG A 149 -3.48 -6.40 -4.55
N LEU A 150 -3.60 -7.05 -5.71
CA LEU A 150 -4.42 -6.55 -6.82
C LEU A 150 -5.88 -6.41 -6.39
N PHE A 151 -6.44 -7.47 -5.80
CA PHE A 151 -7.83 -7.51 -5.38
C PHE A 151 -8.14 -6.43 -4.33
N THR A 152 -7.28 -6.26 -3.31
CA THR A 152 -7.40 -5.20 -2.29
C THR A 152 -7.43 -3.81 -2.93
N SER A 153 -6.51 -3.54 -3.88
CA SER A 153 -6.46 -2.24 -4.56
C SER A 153 -7.72 -1.93 -5.37
N GLU A 154 -8.21 -2.91 -6.13
CA GLU A 154 -9.41 -2.73 -6.98
C GLU A 154 -10.69 -2.66 -6.15
N LEU A 155 -10.77 -3.44 -5.08
CA LEU A 155 -11.90 -3.41 -4.14
C LEU A 155 -11.97 -2.08 -3.42
N GLY A 156 -10.84 -1.54 -2.93
CA GLY A 156 -10.78 -0.22 -2.32
C GLY A 156 -11.34 0.87 -3.23
N GLN A 157 -10.90 0.90 -4.51
CA GLN A 157 -11.45 1.87 -5.47
C GLN A 157 -12.98 1.74 -5.66
N ARG A 158 -13.54 0.55 -5.56
CA ARG A 158 -14.99 0.33 -5.69
C ARG A 158 -15.75 0.74 -4.43
N LEU A 159 -15.18 0.51 -3.25
CA LEU A 159 -15.71 1.01 -1.98
C LEU A 159 -15.75 2.55 -1.97
N GLU A 160 -14.65 3.21 -2.34
CA GLU A 160 -14.59 4.67 -2.45
C GLU A 160 -15.62 5.22 -3.47
N ARG A 161 -15.79 4.58 -4.63
CA ARG A 161 -16.82 4.98 -5.59
C ARG A 161 -18.24 4.85 -5.02
N MET A 162 -18.50 3.82 -4.24
CA MET A 162 -19.78 3.65 -3.54
C MET A 162 -19.96 4.73 -2.47
N ALA A 163 -18.92 5.07 -1.72
CA ALA A 163 -18.94 6.16 -0.75
C ALA A 163 -19.32 7.49 -1.41
N LEU A 164 -18.68 7.81 -2.55
CA LEU A 164 -19.01 9.00 -3.35
C LEU A 164 -20.46 8.99 -3.84
N LEU A 165 -20.95 7.85 -4.32
CA LEU A 165 -22.34 7.71 -4.78
C LEU A 165 -23.33 7.94 -3.64
N LEU A 166 -23.08 7.41 -2.46
CA LEU A 166 -23.93 7.59 -1.28
C LEU A 166 -23.81 8.98 -0.65
N ALA A 167 -22.70 9.68 -0.87
CA ALA A 167 -22.53 11.06 -0.42
C ALA A 167 -23.39 12.04 -1.22
N GLY A 168 -23.64 11.74 -2.51
CA GLY A 168 -24.44 12.63 -3.38
C GLY A 168 -23.85 14.05 -3.45
N ASP A 169 -24.68 15.05 -3.28
CA ASP A 169 -24.29 16.46 -3.38
C ASP A 169 -23.39 16.92 -2.22
N ASP A 170 -23.36 16.21 -1.10
CA ASP A 170 -22.51 16.55 0.06
C ASP A 170 -21.03 16.55 -0.32
N ILE A 171 -20.64 15.82 -1.36
CA ILE A 171 -19.27 15.81 -1.88
C ILE A 171 -18.82 17.17 -2.43
N LEU A 172 -19.76 18.02 -2.83
CA LEU A 172 -19.46 19.34 -3.38
C LEU A 172 -19.04 20.33 -2.29
N ASP A 173 -19.34 20.06 -1.02
CA ASP A 173 -18.94 20.88 0.13
C ASP A 173 -17.58 20.44 0.73
N PHE A 174 -16.74 19.78 -0.08
CA PHE A 174 -15.41 19.36 0.35
C PHE A 174 -14.57 20.55 0.79
N ARG A 175 -14.25 20.61 2.08
CA ARG A 175 -13.30 21.56 2.68
C ARG A 175 -11.99 20.87 2.99
N TYR A 176 -10.91 21.40 2.43
CA TYR A 176 -9.58 20.89 2.71
C TYR A 176 -9.27 20.99 4.21
N GLY A 177 -9.05 19.86 4.88
CA GLY A 177 -8.77 19.80 6.31
C GLY A 177 -9.95 19.41 7.19
N ASP A 178 -11.14 19.18 6.64
CA ASP A 178 -12.22 18.52 7.37
C ASP A 178 -11.93 17.00 7.42
N ASP A 179 -11.43 16.53 8.57
CA ASP A 179 -11.16 15.12 8.86
C ASP A 179 -12.45 14.26 8.86
N ASN A 180 -13.62 14.88 8.67
CA ASN A 180 -14.93 14.24 8.73
C ASN A 180 -15.35 13.51 7.43
N LEU A 181 -14.57 13.56 6.35
CA LEU A 181 -14.85 12.84 5.10
C LEU A 181 -14.03 11.55 4.94
N VAL A 182 -13.17 11.24 5.92
CA VAL A 182 -12.30 10.04 5.94
C VAL A 182 -12.43 9.31 7.28
N ALA A 183 -13.61 9.36 7.89
CA ALA A 183 -13.95 8.54 9.05
C ALA A 183 -14.82 7.37 8.62
#